data_524ce495a759c5880093511b96694527
#
_entry.id   524ce495a759c5880093511b96694527
#
_cell.length_a   1.000
_cell.length_b   1.000
_cell.length_c   1.000
_cell.angle_alpha   90.00
_cell.angle_beta   90.00
_cell.angle_gamma   90.00
#
_symmetry.space_group_name_H-M   'P 1'
#
loop_
_entity.id
_entity.type
_entity.pdbx_description
1 polymer ?
#
loop_
_entity_poly.entity_id
_entity_poly.type
_entity_poly.pdbx_seq_one_letter_code
_entity_poly.pdbx_strand_id
1 'polypeptide(L)'
;VCRKHGKPVIVMEPVKGGNLADLPEDAAAVLDALHGGSSASYAIRFAAGFPGIRMVLSGMSDLRQVEDNIAFMRDFKPLDETELAAVKRVQEIFRSKSLIPCTACRYCTAGCPQHISIPDLFAVMNAKQIHRDWNADYYYDETYTKSGGRASDCIRCGKCEKVCPQHL
;
A
#
# COMPACT_ATOMS: atom_id res chain seq x y z
N VAL A 1 17.57 1.89 11.90
CA VAL A 1 17.93 0.84 12.90
C VAL A 1 18.92 -0.13 12.27
N CYS A 2 18.57 -0.93 11.26
CA CYS A 2 19.42 -1.99 10.67
C CYS A 2 20.82 -1.46 10.27
N ARG A 3 20.87 -0.34 9.54
CA ARG A 3 22.13 0.27 9.12
C ARG A 3 23.03 0.65 10.31
N LYS A 4 22.47 1.19 11.41
CA LYS A 4 23.20 1.53 12.63
C LYS A 4 23.88 0.30 13.27
N HIS A 5 23.28 -0.87 13.09
CA HIS A 5 23.77 -2.14 13.64
C HIS A 5 24.49 -3.02 12.61
N GLY A 6 24.80 -2.49 11.42
CA GLY A 6 25.49 -3.24 10.36
C GLY A 6 24.71 -4.45 9.83
N LYS A 7 23.38 -4.46 10.00
CA LYS A 7 22.54 -5.57 9.55
C LYS A 7 22.02 -5.32 8.14
N PRO A 8 22.11 -6.31 7.23
CA PRO A 8 21.50 -6.21 5.92
C PRO A 8 19.96 -6.25 6.04
N VAL A 9 19.30 -5.64 5.04
CA VAL A 9 17.84 -5.64 4.95
C VAL A 9 17.42 -6.40 3.70
N ILE A 10 16.44 -7.28 3.85
CA ILE A 10 15.73 -7.94 2.76
C ILE A 10 14.33 -7.33 2.72
N VAL A 11 13.94 -6.82 1.55
CA VAL A 11 12.61 -6.24 1.34
C VAL A 11 11.68 -7.29 0.77
N MET A 12 10.53 -7.46 1.39
CA MET A 12 9.42 -8.27 0.89
C MET A 12 8.30 -7.37 0.37
N GLU A 13 7.49 -7.90 -0.54
CA GLU A 13 6.33 -7.21 -1.14
C GLU A 13 6.67 -5.82 -1.73
N PRO A 14 7.68 -5.69 -2.59
CA PRO A 14 8.08 -4.39 -3.11
C PRO A 14 6.98 -3.72 -3.95
N VAL A 15 6.05 -4.50 -4.48
CA VAL A 15 4.90 -4.05 -5.29
C VAL A 15 3.57 -4.13 -4.55
N LYS A 16 3.59 -4.34 -3.23
CA LYS A 16 2.40 -4.36 -2.36
C LYS A 16 1.30 -5.29 -2.91
N GLY A 17 1.63 -6.59 -3.07
CA GLY A 17 0.71 -7.59 -3.60
C GLY A 17 0.27 -7.34 -5.05
N GLY A 18 1.06 -6.62 -5.85
CA GLY A 18 0.75 -6.25 -7.24
C GLY A 18 0.15 -4.85 -7.41
N ASN A 19 -0.37 -4.24 -6.36
CA ASN A 19 -1.06 -2.94 -6.42
C ASN A 19 -0.18 -1.78 -6.97
N LEU A 20 1.15 -1.88 -6.83
CA LEU A 20 2.08 -0.90 -7.39
C LEU A 20 2.58 -1.28 -8.80
N ALA A 21 2.23 -2.47 -9.29
CA ALA A 21 2.46 -2.87 -10.67
C ALA A 21 1.29 -2.46 -11.58
N ASP A 22 0.08 -2.43 -11.02
CA ASP A 22 -1.16 -2.02 -11.70
C ASP A 22 -1.71 -0.75 -11.04
N LEU A 23 -1.16 0.38 -11.44
CA LEU A 23 -1.52 1.69 -10.88
C LEU A 23 -2.84 2.21 -11.48
N PRO A 24 -3.60 3.03 -10.73
CA PRO A 24 -4.67 3.84 -11.31
C PRO A 24 -4.15 4.72 -12.47
N GLU A 25 -4.99 4.94 -13.47
CA GLU A 25 -4.64 5.62 -14.73
C GLU A 25 -3.90 6.96 -14.52
N ASP A 26 -4.39 7.79 -13.60
CA ASP A 26 -3.80 9.08 -13.26
C ASP A 26 -2.40 8.97 -12.65
N ALA A 27 -2.15 7.91 -11.90
CA ALA A 27 -0.84 7.63 -11.31
C ALA A 27 0.09 6.94 -12.32
N ALA A 28 -0.43 6.02 -13.14
CA ALA A 28 0.33 5.35 -14.19
C ALA A 28 0.86 6.36 -15.20
N ALA A 29 0.03 7.30 -15.66
CA ALA A 29 0.40 8.32 -16.64
C ALA A 29 1.63 9.14 -16.22
N VAL A 30 1.86 9.35 -14.91
CA VAL A 30 3.03 10.07 -14.40
C VAL A 30 4.33 9.28 -14.67
N LEU A 31 4.30 7.97 -14.49
CA LEU A 31 5.47 7.11 -14.71
C LEU A 31 5.66 6.80 -16.19
N ASP A 32 4.57 6.58 -16.93
CA ASP A 32 4.61 6.29 -18.37
C ASP A 32 5.24 7.43 -19.17
N ALA A 33 5.04 8.68 -18.73
CA ALA A 33 5.64 9.87 -19.35
C ALA A 33 7.18 9.85 -19.30
N LEU A 34 7.78 9.07 -18.41
CA LEU A 34 9.24 8.95 -18.31
C LEU A 34 9.83 7.92 -19.29
N HIS A 35 9.00 7.03 -19.87
CA HIS A 35 9.42 5.95 -20.78
C HIS A 35 10.54 5.06 -20.22
N GLY A 36 10.68 5.00 -18.89
CA GLY A 36 11.81 4.35 -18.19
C GLY A 36 11.53 2.91 -17.74
N GLY A 37 10.37 2.34 -18.07
CA GLY A 37 9.99 0.97 -17.71
C GLY A 37 8.60 0.84 -17.12
N SER A 38 8.25 -0.34 -16.62
CA SER A 38 6.97 -0.64 -16.01
C SER A 38 6.78 0.06 -14.66
N SER A 39 5.54 0.24 -14.20
CA SER A 39 5.24 0.71 -12.83
C SER A 39 5.91 -0.17 -11.76
N ALA A 40 6.00 -1.49 -12.00
CA ALA A 40 6.71 -2.43 -11.13
C ALA A 40 8.22 -2.09 -11.05
N SER A 41 8.83 -1.70 -12.17
CA SER A 41 10.26 -1.34 -12.20
C SER A 41 10.56 -0.15 -11.29
N TYR A 42 9.73 0.88 -11.30
CA TYR A 42 9.88 2.03 -10.40
C TYR A 42 9.72 1.64 -8.92
N ALA A 43 8.72 0.81 -8.61
CA ALA A 43 8.49 0.36 -7.23
C ALA A 43 9.64 -0.49 -6.69
N ILE A 44 10.14 -1.43 -7.48
CA ILE A 44 11.24 -2.33 -7.08
C ILE A 44 12.56 -1.57 -7.01
N ARG A 45 12.87 -0.73 -7.98
CA ARG A 45 14.09 0.11 -7.99
C ARG A 45 14.08 1.12 -6.85
N PHE A 46 12.92 1.70 -6.51
CA PHE A 46 12.76 2.55 -5.33
C PHE A 46 13.15 1.80 -4.06
N ALA A 47 12.59 0.60 -3.85
CA ALA A 47 12.91 -0.21 -2.67
C ALA A 47 14.40 -0.62 -2.64
N ALA A 48 14.94 -1.07 -3.77
CA ALA A 48 16.34 -1.52 -3.89
C ALA A 48 17.37 -0.40 -3.75
N GLY A 49 16.99 0.85 -4.06
CA GLY A 49 17.87 2.01 -4.02
C GLY A 49 18.25 2.51 -2.62
N PHE A 50 17.58 2.04 -1.56
CA PHE A 50 17.92 2.47 -0.21
C PHE A 50 19.23 1.85 0.30
N PRO A 51 20.10 2.65 0.95
CA PRO A 51 21.34 2.13 1.52
C PRO A 51 21.09 1.03 2.55
N GLY A 52 21.78 -0.09 2.40
CA GLY A 52 21.68 -1.24 3.31
C GLY A 52 20.65 -2.30 2.87
N ILE A 53 19.93 -2.07 1.79
CA ILE A 53 19.14 -3.13 1.16
C ILE A 53 20.09 -4.12 0.48
N ARG A 54 19.95 -5.39 0.80
CA ARG A 54 20.78 -6.48 0.24
C ARG A 54 20.04 -7.24 -0.83
N MET A 55 18.73 -7.34 -0.70
CA MET A 55 17.88 -8.12 -1.58
C MET A 55 16.46 -7.59 -1.57
N VAL A 56 15.80 -7.66 -2.71
CA VAL A 56 14.36 -7.41 -2.86
C VAL A 56 13.73 -8.70 -3.39
N LEU A 57 12.71 -9.19 -2.70
CA LEU A 57 11.97 -10.40 -3.06
C LEU A 57 10.71 -9.98 -3.81
N SER A 58 10.66 -10.26 -5.10
CA SER A 58 9.50 -10.02 -5.94
C SER A 58 8.77 -11.33 -6.22
N GLY A 59 7.46 -11.37 -5.97
CA GLY A 59 6.57 -12.46 -6.37
C GLY A 59 6.18 -12.27 -7.85
N MET A 60 6.56 -13.23 -8.70
CA MET A 60 6.26 -13.23 -10.14
C MET A 60 5.41 -14.45 -10.46
N SER A 61 4.28 -14.26 -11.11
CA SER A 61 3.31 -15.32 -11.43
C SER A 61 3.29 -15.69 -12.91
N ASP A 62 3.94 -14.90 -13.78
CA ASP A 62 4.07 -15.19 -15.21
C ASP A 62 5.46 -14.80 -15.75
N LEU A 63 5.77 -15.30 -16.95
CA LEU A 63 7.08 -15.12 -17.59
C LEU A 63 7.37 -13.63 -17.90
N ARG A 64 6.37 -12.84 -18.28
CA ARG A 64 6.55 -11.42 -18.61
C ARG A 64 7.02 -10.63 -17.39
N GLN A 65 6.48 -10.92 -16.21
CA GLN A 65 6.93 -10.31 -14.95
C GLN A 65 8.39 -10.68 -14.63
N VAL A 66 8.80 -11.92 -14.91
CA VAL A 66 10.19 -12.37 -14.75
C VAL A 66 11.11 -11.62 -15.71
N GLU A 67 10.75 -11.55 -16.99
CA GLU A 67 11.52 -10.85 -18.02
C GLU A 67 11.65 -9.36 -17.70
N ASP A 68 10.57 -8.69 -17.33
CA ASP A 68 10.56 -7.29 -16.92
C ASP A 68 11.47 -7.05 -15.73
N ASN A 69 11.31 -7.83 -14.65
CA ASN A 69 12.13 -7.68 -13.45
C ASN A 69 13.62 -7.93 -13.72
N ILE A 70 13.97 -8.91 -14.55
CA ILE A 70 15.36 -9.17 -14.93
C ILE A 70 15.91 -8.01 -15.79
N ALA A 71 15.11 -7.46 -16.69
CA ALA A 71 15.56 -6.41 -17.60
C ALA A 71 16.13 -5.20 -16.86
N PHE A 72 15.44 -4.71 -15.82
CA PHE A 72 15.92 -3.54 -15.07
C PHE A 72 16.82 -3.88 -13.86
N MET A 73 16.81 -5.12 -13.36
CA MET A 73 17.65 -5.52 -12.23
C MET A 73 19.02 -6.04 -12.65
N ARG A 74 19.19 -6.54 -13.88
CA ARG A 74 20.49 -7.00 -14.40
C ARG A 74 21.54 -5.90 -14.36
N ASP A 75 21.17 -4.71 -14.82
CA ASP A 75 22.04 -3.52 -14.84
C ASP A 75 21.43 -2.46 -13.90
N PHE A 76 21.23 -2.85 -12.64
CA PHE A 76 20.53 -2.06 -11.65
C PHE A 76 21.07 -0.64 -11.55
N LYS A 77 20.17 0.34 -11.71
CA LYS A 77 20.41 1.75 -11.44
C LYS A 77 19.38 2.24 -10.44
N PRO A 78 19.80 2.89 -9.34
CA PRO A 78 18.88 3.59 -8.47
C PRO A 78 18.03 4.59 -9.25
N LEU A 79 16.87 4.95 -8.74
CA LEU A 79 16.06 6.01 -9.34
C LEU A 79 16.86 7.33 -9.30
N ASP A 80 16.85 8.04 -10.42
CA ASP A 80 17.40 9.39 -10.50
C ASP A 80 16.45 10.44 -9.89
N GLU A 81 16.87 11.71 -9.89
CA GLU A 81 16.07 12.80 -9.30
C GLU A 81 14.73 13.00 -10.00
N THR A 82 14.67 12.81 -11.32
CA THR A 82 13.45 12.94 -12.13
C THR A 82 12.49 11.82 -11.80
N GLU A 83 13.00 10.58 -11.76
CA GLU A 83 12.21 9.40 -11.40
C GLU A 83 11.70 9.48 -9.95
N LEU A 84 12.53 9.95 -9.01
CA LEU A 84 12.12 10.17 -7.62
C LEU A 84 11.05 11.25 -7.50
N ALA A 85 11.13 12.31 -8.29
CA ALA A 85 10.09 13.35 -8.34
C ALA A 85 8.77 12.79 -8.87
N ALA A 86 8.82 11.94 -9.89
CA ALA A 86 7.63 11.25 -10.41
C ALA A 86 7.02 10.29 -9.37
N VAL A 87 7.81 9.50 -8.68
CA VAL A 87 7.35 8.65 -7.57
C VAL A 87 6.68 9.50 -6.48
N LYS A 88 7.27 10.65 -6.13
CA LYS A 88 6.67 11.58 -5.18
C LYS A 88 5.32 12.11 -5.69
N ARG A 89 5.21 12.43 -6.97
CA ARG A 89 3.94 12.85 -7.59
C ARG A 89 2.88 11.76 -7.51
N VAL A 90 3.25 10.50 -7.77
CA VAL A 90 2.34 9.35 -7.59
C VAL A 90 1.85 9.24 -6.13
N GLN A 91 2.75 9.43 -5.15
CA GLN A 91 2.36 9.46 -3.74
C GLN A 91 1.38 10.60 -3.42
N GLU A 92 1.55 11.78 -4.03
CA GLU A 92 0.63 12.91 -3.88
C GLU A 92 -0.74 12.61 -4.45
N ILE A 93 -0.81 11.97 -5.64
CA ILE A 93 -2.06 11.49 -6.24
C ILE A 93 -2.78 10.54 -5.29
N PHE A 94 -2.09 9.57 -4.72
CA PHE A 94 -2.70 8.65 -3.74
C PHE A 94 -3.21 9.38 -2.50
N ARG A 95 -2.46 10.35 -1.98
CA ARG A 95 -2.87 11.14 -0.81
C ARG A 95 -4.04 12.08 -1.11
N SER A 96 -4.19 12.55 -2.35
CA SER A 96 -5.29 13.43 -2.75
C SER A 96 -6.62 12.70 -2.94
N LYS A 97 -6.58 11.38 -3.14
CA LYS A 97 -7.81 10.57 -3.16
C LYS A 97 -8.41 10.61 -1.76
N SER A 98 -9.71 10.91 -1.68
CA SER A 98 -10.45 11.10 -0.41
C SER A 98 -10.46 9.83 0.45
N LEU A 99 -9.31 9.51 1.01
CA LEU A 99 -9.12 8.35 1.86
C LEU A 99 -9.47 8.70 3.30
N ILE A 100 -9.91 7.68 4.03
CA ILE A 100 -10.13 7.79 5.46
C ILE A 100 -8.76 7.82 6.14
N PRO A 101 -8.31 8.94 6.75
CA PRO A 101 -6.96 9.13 7.28
C PRO A 101 -6.77 8.42 8.64
N CYS A 102 -7.19 7.15 8.72
CA CYS A 102 -7.07 6.35 9.93
C CYS A 102 -5.63 5.89 10.14
N THR A 103 -5.10 6.14 11.35
CA THR A 103 -3.74 5.71 11.74
C THR A 103 -3.68 4.32 12.36
N ALA A 104 -4.79 3.59 12.39
CA ALA A 104 -4.92 2.25 12.97
C ALA A 104 -4.50 2.16 14.46
N CYS A 105 -4.65 3.23 15.23
CA CYS A 105 -4.31 3.26 16.66
C CYS A 105 -5.20 2.38 17.53
N ARG A 106 -6.34 1.93 17.01
CA ARG A 106 -7.31 0.98 17.62
C ARG A 106 -8.00 1.43 18.91
N TYR A 107 -7.89 2.70 19.33
CA TYR A 107 -8.58 3.19 20.54
C TYR A 107 -10.11 3.07 20.44
N CYS A 108 -10.65 3.16 19.21
CA CYS A 108 -12.10 3.03 18.96
C CYS A 108 -12.61 1.59 19.05
N THR A 109 -11.75 0.57 18.94
CA THR A 109 -12.18 -0.83 18.83
C THR A 109 -12.73 -1.37 20.14
N ALA A 110 -12.02 -1.15 21.25
CA ALA A 110 -12.42 -1.67 22.57
C ALA A 110 -13.74 -1.09 23.08
N GLY A 111 -14.08 0.15 22.68
CA GLY A 111 -15.31 0.84 23.10
C GLY A 111 -16.53 0.57 22.21
N CYS A 112 -16.36 -0.16 21.11
CA CYS A 112 -17.46 -0.41 20.17
C CYS A 112 -18.40 -1.51 20.70
N PRO A 113 -19.70 -1.19 21.00
CA PRO A 113 -20.63 -2.18 21.54
C PRO A 113 -21.04 -3.24 20.50
N GLN A 114 -20.80 -2.99 19.23
CA GLN A 114 -21.06 -3.91 18.13
C GLN A 114 -19.79 -4.67 17.69
N HIS A 115 -18.69 -4.53 18.41
CA HIS A 115 -17.42 -5.20 18.13
C HIS A 115 -16.92 -4.99 16.69
N ILE A 116 -17.18 -3.81 16.11
CA ILE A 116 -16.75 -3.46 14.74
C ILE A 116 -15.25 -3.18 14.77
N SER A 117 -14.49 -3.85 13.90
CA SER A 117 -13.06 -3.61 13.71
C SER A 117 -12.82 -2.39 12.81
N ILE A 118 -13.20 -1.20 13.33
CA ILE A 118 -13.28 0.06 12.57
C ILE A 118 -12.01 0.36 11.78
N PRO A 119 -10.76 0.27 12.33
CA PRO A 119 -9.56 0.55 11.58
C PRO A 119 -9.34 -0.39 10.39
N ASP A 120 -9.70 -1.67 10.55
CA ASP A 120 -9.52 -2.68 9.50
C ASP A 120 -10.54 -2.45 8.37
N LEU A 121 -11.79 -2.09 8.71
CA LEU A 121 -12.80 -1.74 7.71
C LEU A 121 -12.43 -0.46 6.95
N PHE A 122 -11.83 0.53 7.61
CA PHE A 122 -11.31 1.72 6.95
C PHE A 122 -10.15 1.40 6.02
N ALA A 123 -9.24 0.50 6.42
CA ALA A 123 -8.14 0.05 5.57
C ALA A 123 -8.64 -0.68 4.31
N VAL A 124 -9.63 -1.56 4.46
CA VAL A 124 -10.28 -2.26 3.34
C VAL A 124 -10.96 -1.27 2.39
N MET A 125 -11.71 -0.30 2.93
CA MET A 125 -12.38 0.72 2.12
C MET A 125 -11.36 1.55 1.32
N ASN A 126 -10.28 1.99 1.98
CA ASN A 126 -9.20 2.72 1.32
C ASN A 126 -8.54 1.89 0.21
N ALA A 127 -8.25 0.61 0.47
CA ALA A 127 -7.66 -0.28 -0.52
C ALA A 127 -8.59 -0.46 -1.74
N LYS A 128 -9.89 -0.63 -1.50
CA LYS A 128 -10.90 -0.72 -2.57
C LYS A 128 -10.98 0.57 -3.40
N GLN A 129 -10.92 1.73 -2.76
CA GLN A 129 -10.98 3.02 -3.46
C GLN A 129 -9.72 3.34 -4.28
N ILE A 130 -8.53 2.99 -3.76
CA ILE A 130 -7.27 3.30 -4.46
C ILE A 130 -7.00 2.32 -5.59
N HIS A 131 -7.10 1.02 -5.28
CA HIS A 131 -6.55 -0.04 -6.13
C HIS A 131 -7.64 -0.88 -6.80
N ARG A 132 -8.94 -0.57 -6.55
CA ARG A 132 -10.06 -1.46 -6.93
C ARG A 132 -9.80 -2.91 -6.50
N ASP A 133 -9.15 -3.06 -5.33
CA ASP A 133 -8.67 -4.34 -4.84
C ASP A 133 -9.84 -5.32 -4.70
N TRP A 134 -9.85 -6.35 -5.54
CA TRP A 134 -10.87 -7.39 -5.53
C TRP A 134 -10.87 -8.21 -4.24
N ASN A 135 -9.72 -8.29 -3.55
CA ASN A 135 -9.63 -8.93 -2.24
C ASN A 135 -10.32 -8.12 -1.14
N ALA A 136 -10.62 -6.84 -1.36
CA ALA A 136 -11.24 -6.00 -0.34
C ALA A 136 -12.58 -6.59 0.14
N ASP A 137 -13.41 -7.08 -0.77
CA ASP A 137 -14.68 -7.70 -0.41
C ASP A 137 -14.47 -9.01 0.36
N TYR A 138 -13.51 -9.84 -0.04
CA TYR A 138 -13.13 -11.04 0.69
C TYR A 138 -12.64 -10.73 2.11
N TYR A 139 -11.74 -9.76 2.28
CA TYR A 139 -11.26 -9.36 3.61
C TYR A 139 -12.38 -8.79 4.46
N TYR A 140 -13.29 -8.02 3.86
CA TYR A 140 -14.46 -7.52 4.56
C TYR A 140 -15.32 -8.67 5.08
N ASP A 141 -15.76 -9.57 4.21
CA ASP A 141 -16.73 -10.62 4.55
C ASP A 141 -16.12 -11.79 5.33
N GLU A 142 -14.93 -12.25 4.93
CA GLU A 142 -14.37 -13.50 5.45
C GLU A 142 -13.33 -13.31 6.55
N THR A 143 -12.79 -12.10 6.72
CA THR A 143 -11.75 -11.87 7.72
C THR A 143 -12.23 -10.95 8.84
N TYR A 144 -12.65 -9.74 8.50
CA TYR A 144 -12.86 -8.70 9.52
C TYR A 144 -14.28 -8.69 10.10
N THR A 145 -15.28 -9.16 9.35
CA THR A 145 -16.66 -9.20 9.85
C THR A 145 -17.16 -10.59 10.21
N LYS A 146 -16.37 -11.63 9.98
CA LYS A 146 -16.73 -13.02 10.29
C LYS A 146 -16.86 -13.28 11.79
N SER A 147 -15.99 -12.66 12.59
CA SER A 147 -15.98 -12.77 14.07
C SER A 147 -16.28 -11.44 14.78
N GLY A 148 -16.60 -10.39 14.05
CA GLY A 148 -16.91 -9.04 14.55
C GLY A 148 -18.16 -8.46 13.89
N GLY A 149 -18.49 -7.22 14.28
CA GLY A 149 -19.64 -6.50 13.69
C GLY A 149 -19.33 -5.98 12.28
N ARG A 150 -20.34 -5.98 11.43
CA ARG A 150 -20.32 -5.33 10.12
C ARG A 150 -20.45 -3.81 10.27
N ALA A 151 -20.01 -3.05 9.28
CA ALA A 151 -20.22 -1.60 9.29
C ALA A 151 -21.72 -1.22 9.37
N SER A 152 -22.60 -2.02 8.77
CA SER A 152 -24.06 -1.87 8.83
C SER A 152 -24.65 -2.04 10.23
N ASP A 153 -23.96 -2.75 11.12
CA ASP A 153 -24.43 -3.01 12.48
C ASP A 153 -24.19 -1.81 13.41
N CYS A 154 -23.62 -0.74 12.88
CA CYS A 154 -23.33 0.47 13.64
C CYS A 154 -24.60 1.14 14.16
N ILE A 155 -24.75 1.22 15.49
CA ILE A 155 -25.87 1.87 16.18
C ILE A 155 -25.66 3.39 16.35
N ARG A 156 -24.62 3.97 15.74
CA ARG A 156 -24.31 5.41 15.77
C ARG A 156 -24.17 6.00 17.18
N CYS A 157 -23.61 5.26 18.12
CA CYS A 157 -23.45 5.70 19.51
C CYS A 157 -22.37 6.78 19.72
N GLY A 158 -21.53 7.09 18.73
CA GLY A 158 -20.49 8.12 18.77
C GLY A 158 -19.29 7.83 19.69
N LYS A 159 -19.19 6.65 20.30
CA LYS A 159 -18.07 6.32 21.20
C LYS A 159 -16.73 6.31 20.48
N CYS A 160 -16.69 5.77 19.26
CA CYS A 160 -15.49 5.71 18.43
C CYS A 160 -14.97 7.10 18.02
N GLU A 161 -15.87 8.03 17.70
CA GLU A 161 -15.55 9.42 17.35
C GLU A 161 -14.93 10.17 18.53
N LYS A 162 -15.48 9.98 19.74
CA LYS A 162 -15.00 10.67 20.97
C LYS A 162 -13.55 10.31 21.35
N VAL A 163 -13.11 9.10 21.04
CA VAL A 163 -11.76 8.61 21.39
C VAL A 163 -10.79 8.66 20.22
N CYS A 164 -11.25 9.10 19.04
CA CYS A 164 -10.42 9.14 17.84
C CYS A 164 -9.47 10.35 17.87
N PRO A 165 -8.15 10.15 17.90
CA PRO A 165 -7.18 11.26 17.86
C PRO A 165 -7.12 11.93 16.49
N GLN A 166 -7.72 11.33 15.45
CA GLN A 166 -7.80 11.89 14.09
C GLN A 166 -9.14 12.57 13.83
N HIS A 167 -10.07 12.55 14.79
CA HIS A 167 -11.41 13.15 14.69
C HIS A 167 -12.23 12.61 13.49
N LEU A 168 -12.16 11.30 13.27
CA LEU A 168 -12.89 10.56 12.22
C LEU A 168 -14.26 10.13 12.74
#